data_a8d150157a310016d01af9df3b4c01fe
#
_entry.id   a8d150157a310016d01af9df3b4c01fe
#
_cell.length_a   1.000
_cell.length_b   1.000
_cell.length_c   1.000
_cell.angle_alpha   90.00
_cell.angle_beta   90.00
_cell.angle_gamma   90.00
#
_symmetry.space_group_name_H-M   'P 1'
#
loop_
_entity.id
_entity.type
_entity.pdbx_description
1 polymer ?
#
loop_
_entity_poly.entity_id
_entity_poly.type
_entity_poly.pdbx_seq_one_letter_code
_entity_poly.pdbx_strand_id
1 'polypeptide(L)'
;FPHAAVHLQCDMDGGVTVHTGAADIGQGSDTAVAQAVSEVLALPLDMIRIRSKESDTAPVDLGSYSSRVTFMNCNAAIRAAIEMREKVLKAAWEITGYHPDSLVLGDRRIYYKRDPAIGISWLEAVHKAQADTGSLISSGAYRTPPMGGVHKGAAAGLAPAYSFSAYVAASSVFTSLIF
;
A
#
# COMPACT_ATOMS: atom_id res chain seq x y z
N PHE A 1 -18.79 -11.91 -6.14
CA PHE A 1 -18.14 -10.94 -7.02
C PHE A 1 -16.74 -10.68 -6.50
N PRO A 2 -15.69 -10.85 -7.31
CA PRO A 2 -14.31 -10.64 -6.85
C PRO A 2 -14.12 -9.17 -6.46
N HIS A 3 -13.81 -8.94 -5.20
CA HIS A 3 -13.42 -7.65 -4.65
C HIS A 3 -12.35 -7.86 -3.57
N ALA A 4 -11.63 -6.82 -3.26
CA ALA A 4 -10.73 -6.75 -2.13
C ALA A 4 -11.00 -5.47 -1.36
N ALA A 5 -10.83 -5.51 -0.06
CA ALA A 5 -10.88 -4.35 0.80
C ALA A 5 -9.68 -4.35 1.75
N VAL A 6 -9.20 -3.17 2.09
CA VAL A 6 -8.09 -2.95 3.01
C VAL A 6 -8.45 -1.77 3.91
N HIS A 7 -8.17 -1.91 5.20
CA HIS A 7 -8.24 -0.81 6.15
C HIS A 7 -6.84 -0.45 6.63
N LEU A 8 -6.56 0.83 6.73
CA LEU A 8 -5.34 1.35 7.30
C LEU A 8 -5.66 2.09 8.61
N GLN A 9 -4.83 1.87 9.60
CA GLN A 9 -4.82 2.62 10.84
C GLN A 9 -3.42 3.20 11.04
N CYS A 10 -3.33 4.50 11.26
CA CYS A 10 -2.07 5.11 11.66
C CYS A 10 -1.99 5.15 13.18
N ASP A 11 -0.94 4.59 13.71
CA ASP A 11 -0.71 4.47 15.15
C ASP A 11 -0.06 5.73 15.72
N MET A 12 -0.02 5.86 17.05
CA MET A 12 0.54 7.04 17.73
C MET A 12 2.05 7.21 17.53
N ASP A 13 2.75 6.17 17.11
CA ASP A 13 4.18 6.22 16.75
C ASP A 13 4.42 6.63 15.29
N GLY A 14 3.35 6.90 14.54
CA GLY A 14 3.39 7.21 13.11
C GLY A 14 3.48 5.99 12.21
N GLY A 15 3.55 4.78 12.76
CA GLY A 15 3.46 3.54 11.99
C GLY A 15 2.07 3.32 11.43
N VAL A 16 1.98 2.57 10.34
CA VAL A 16 0.71 2.27 9.66
C VAL A 16 0.42 0.78 9.74
N THR A 17 -0.66 0.42 10.41
CA THR A 17 -1.17 -0.94 10.46
C THR A 17 -2.17 -1.16 9.34
N VAL A 18 -1.95 -2.20 8.56
CA VAL A 18 -2.75 -2.60 7.40
C VAL A 18 -3.56 -3.83 7.75
N HIS A 19 -4.88 -3.71 7.80
CA HIS A 19 -5.79 -4.83 7.98
C HIS A 19 -6.29 -5.32 6.62
N THR A 20 -6.00 -6.56 6.29
CA THR A 20 -6.40 -7.21 5.04
C THR A 20 -6.88 -8.62 5.30
N GLY A 21 -7.91 -9.05 4.60
CA GLY A 21 -8.37 -10.45 4.63
C GLY A 21 -7.60 -11.36 3.68
N ALA A 22 -6.66 -10.83 2.91
CA ALA A 22 -5.84 -11.64 2.00
C ALA A 22 -4.91 -12.56 2.80
N ALA A 23 -4.94 -13.85 2.49
CA ALA A 23 -4.05 -14.82 3.11
C ALA A 23 -2.73 -14.92 2.34
N ASP A 24 -1.62 -14.68 3.02
CA ASP A 24 -0.30 -15.05 2.51
C ASP A 24 -0.09 -16.55 2.70
N ILE A 25 0.05 -17.27 1.60
CA ILE A 25 0.27 -18.73 1.53
C ILE A 25 1.68 -19.08 1.04
N GLY A 26 2.62 -18.13 1.19
CA GLY A 26 3.99 -18.24 0.71
C GLY A 26 4.28 -17.48 -0.59
N GLN A 27 3.28 -16.79 -1.18
CA GLN A 27 3.45 -16.00 -2.40
C GLN A 27 3.92 -14.56 -2.15
N GLY A 28 4.11 -14.14 -0.90
CA GLY A 28 4.63 -12.83 -0.55
C GLY A 28 3.63 -11.68 -0.68
N SER A 29 2.33 -11.97 -0.60
CA SER A 29 1.30 -10.93 -0.73
C SER A 29 1.33 -9.89 0.39
N ASP A 30 1.67 -10.28 1.61
CA ASP A 30 1.83 -9.36 2.74
C ASP A 30 2.91 -8.30 2.43
N THR A 31 4.05 -8.75 1.91
CA THR A 31 5.13 -7.84 1.49
C THR A 31 4.69 -6.94 0.34
N ALA A 32 4.00 -7.48 -0.67
CA ALA A 32 3.54 -6.68 -1.80
C ALA A 32 2.54 -5.58 -1.37
N VAL A 33 1.62 -5.90 -0.47
CA VAL A 33 0.67 -4.93 0.09
C VAL A 33 1.39 -3.86 0.92
N ALA A 34 2.38 -4.26 1.74
CA ALA A 34 3.19 -3.31 2.50
C ALA A 34 3.96 -2.35 1.57
N GLN A 35 4.55 -2.86 0.49
CA GLN A 35 5.23 -2.04 -0.52
C GLN A 35 4.28 -1.05 -1.20
N ALA A 36 3.08 -1.48 -1.54
CA ALA A 36 2.08 -0.60 -2.16
C ALA A 36 1.68 0.57 -1.24
N VAL A 37 1.52 0.33 0.07
CA VAL A 37 1.23 1.38 1.05
C VAL A 37 2.44 2.28 1.25
N SER A 38 3.62 1.70 1.41
CA SER A 38 4.91 2.40 1.56
C SER A 38 5.16 3.39 0.42
N GLU A 39 4.93 2.98 -0.82
CA GLU A 39 5.10 3.83 -2.00
C GLU A 39 4.17 5.05 -1.99
N VAL A 40 2.89 4.86 -1.66
CA VAL A 40 1.91 5.97 -1.65
C VAL A 40 2.16 6.95 -0.52
N LEU A 41 2.52 6.45 0.67
CA LEU A 41 2.77 7.27 1.85
C LEU A 41 4.21 7.79 1.92
N ALA A 42 5.09 7.32 1.05
CA ALA A 42 6.53 7.59 1.07
C ALA A 42 7.17 7.31 2.44
N LEU A 43 6.73 6.22 3.08
CA LEU A 43 7.24 5.72 4.34
C LEU A 43 8.10 4.48 4.13
N PRO A 44 9.15 4.28 4.93
CA PRO A 44 9.93 3.05 4.86
C PRO A 44 9.09 1.83 5.30
N LEU A 45 9.44 0.66 4.78
CA LEU A 45 8.68 -0.59 5.01
C LEU A 45 8.61 -0.99 6.49
N ASP A 46 9.61 -0.64 7.30
CA ASP A 46 9.64 -0.90 8.73
C ASP A 46 8.54 -0.16 9.52
N MET A 47 7.93 0.86 8.92
CA MET A 47 6.78 1.56 9.48
C MET A 47 5.42 0.95 9.06
N ILE A 48 5.42 -0.04 8.16
CA ILE A 48 4.18 -0.68 7.68
C ILE A 48 4.03 -2.06 8.31
N ARG A 49 2.94 -2.26 9.05
CA ARG A 49 2.63 -3.51 9.76
C ARG A 49 1.44 -4.19 9.10
N ILE A 50 1.58 -5.44 8.69
CA ILE A 50 0.48 -6.20 8.07
C ILE A 50 -0.22 -7.06 9.11
N ARG A 51 -1.56 -6.99 9.13
CA ARG A 51 -2.48 -7.82 9.91
C ARG A 51 -3.40 -8.56 8.95
N SER A 52 -2.98 -9.74 8.51
CA SER A 52 -3.67 -10.56 7.50
C SER A 52 -4.34 -11.81 8.06
N LYS A 53 -4.15 -12.10 9.35
CA LYS A 53 -4.58 -13.38 9.95
C LYS A 53 -5.69 -13.24 11.01
N GLU A 54 -6.25 -12.06 11.16
CA GLU A 54 -7.22 -11.74 12.21
C GLU A 54 -8.61 -11.59 11.57
N SER A 55 -9.38 -12.66 11.51
CA SER A 55 -10.67 -12.70 10.82
C SER A 55 -11.77 -11.83 11.47
N ASP A 56 -11.60 -11.42 12.70
CA ASP A 56 -12.50 -10.54 13.44
C ASP A 56 -12.25 -9.05 13.17
N THR A 57 -11.07 -8.67 12.72
CA THR A 57 -10.70 -7.28 12.41
C THR A 57 -10.45 -7.03 10.93
N ALA A 58 -10.15 -8.07 10.16
CA ALA A 58 -9.86 -7.94 8.74
C ALA A 58 -11.14 -7.81 7.91
N PRO A 59 -11.12 -7.00 6.84
CA PRO A 59 -12.21 -6.99 5.88
C PRO A 59 -12.33 -8.33 5.17
N VAL A 60 -13.55 -8.67 4.74
CA VAL A 60 -13.81 -9.92 4.03
C VAL A 60 -12.98 -10.01 2.75
N ASP A 61 -12.27 -11.11 2.58
CA ASP A 61 -11.60 -11.49 1.34
C ASP A 61 -12.05 -12.89 0.89
N LEU A 62 -12.09 -13.10 -0.41
CA LEU A 62 -12.59 -14.35 -1.01
C LEU A 62 -11.52 -15.43 -1.12
N GLY A 63 -10.29 -15.13 -0.74
CA GLY A 63 -9.18 -16.08 -0.72
C GLY A 63 -8.16 -15.89 -1.86
N SER A 64 -7.06 -16.65 -1.74
CA SER A 64 -5.90 -16.57 -2.62
C SER A 64 -6.06 -17.56 -3.79
N TYR A 65 -6.79 -17.15 -4.81
CA TYR A 65 -7.02 -17.94 -6.04
C TYR A 65 -6.94 -17.07 -7.29
N SER A 66 -6.81 -17.67 -8.46
CA SER A 66 -6.82 -16.97 -9.78
C SER A 66 -5.86 -15.81 -9.89
N SER A 67 -4.71 -15.86 -9.24
CA SER A 67 -3.67 -14.82 -9.24
C SER A 67 -4.19 -13.40 -8.91
N ARG A 68 -5.22 -13.32 -8.06
CA ARG A 68 -5.94 -12.06 -7.79
C ARG A 68 -5.35 -11.23 -6.66
N VAL A 69 -4.68 -11.86 -5.69
CA VAL A 69 -4.36 -11.21 -4.41
C VAL A 69 -3.52 -9.95 -4.60
N THR A 70 -2.34 -10.06 -5.16
CA THR A 70 -1.47 -8.90 -5.37
C THR A 70 -2.19 -7.81 -6.16
N PHE A 71 -2.82 -8.16 -7.27
CA PHE A 71 -3.51 -7.19 -8.10
C PHE A 71 -4.65 -6.47 -7.36
N MET A 72 -5.53 -7.21 -6.71
CA MET A 72 -6.73 -6.61 -6.12
C MET A 72 -6.45 -5.96 -4.77
N ASN A 73 -5.67 -6.62 -3.90
CA ASN A 73 -5.38 -6.09 -2.58
C ASN A 73 -4.41 -4.90 -2.61
N CYS A 74 -3.40 -4.90 -3.50
CA CYS A 74 -2.56 -3.72 -3.67
C CYS A 74 -3.37 -2.53 -4.21
N ASN A 75 -4.29 -2.72 -5.16
CA ASN A 75 -5.17 -1.63 -5.61
C ASN A 75 -6.09 -1.12 -4.50
N ALA A 76 -6.62 -1.99 -3.64
CA ALA A 76 -7.40 -1.59 -2.48
C ALA A 76 -6.53 -0.83 -1.47
N ALA A 77 -5.33 -1.32 -1.19
CA ALA A 77 -4.35 -0.70 -0.29
C ALA A 77 -3.90 0.69 -0.79
N ILE A 78 -3.64 0.83 -2.09
CA ILE A 78 -3.31 2.11 -2.72
C ILE A 78 -4.43 3.14 -2.50
N ARG A 79 -5.70 2.74 -2.68
CA ARG A 79 -6.84 3.64 -2.45
C ARG A 79 -6.96 4.06 -0.98
N ALA A 80 -6.79 3.12 -0.05
CA ALA A 80 -6.77 3.43 1.36
C ALA A 80 -5.60 4.36 1.74
N ALA A 81 -4.42 4.13 1.16
CA ALA A 81 -3.24 4.94 1.40
C ALA A 81 -3.38 6.35 0.81
N ILE A 82 -4.03 6.51 -0.34
CA ILE A 82 -4.35 7.84 -0.90
C ILE A 82 -5.25 8.62 0.05
N GLU A 83 -6.32 8.00 0.55
CA GLU A 83 -7.21 8.64 1.53
C GLU A 83 -6.47 9.06 2.81
N MET A 84 -5.61 8.18 3.34
CA MET A 84 -4.78 8.49 4.51
C MET A 84 -3.82 9.65 4.24
N ARG A 85 -3.14 9.62 3.08
CA ARG A 85 -2.26 10.69 2.62
C ARG A 85 -2.96 12.04 2.57
N GLU A 86 -4.19 12.09 2.04
CA GLU A 86 -4.99 13.32 1.97
C GLU A 86 -5.29 13.88 3.36
N LYS A 87 -5.67 13.02 4.32
CA LYS A 87 -5.91 13.42 5.71
C LYS A 87 -4.66 14.00 6.38
N VAL A 88 -3.50 13.36 6.17
CA VAL A 88 -2.23 13.81 6.73
C VAL A 88 -1.74 15.09 6.06
N LEU A 89 -1.87 15.22 4.74
CA LEU A 89 -1.52 16.44 4.02
C LEU A 89 -2.41 17.63 4.42
N LYS A 90 -3.69 17.38 4.72
CA LYS A 90 -4.58 18.41 5.27
C LYS A 90 -4.08 18.92 6.62
N ALA A 91 -3.71 18.02 7.53
CA ALA A 91 -3.15 18.39 8.82
C ALA A 91 -1.82 19.15 8.67
N ALA A 92 -0.97 18.71 7.75
CA ALA A 92 0.28 19.40 7.43
C ALA A 92 0.04 20.82 6.88
N TRP A 93 -0.99 21.01 6.06
CA TRP A 93 -1.39 22.32 5.59
C TRP A 93 -1.78 23.24 6.75
N GLU A 94 -2.57 22.76 7.69
CA GLU A 94 -2.99 23.55 8.87
C GLU A 94 -1.80 23.97 9.76
N ILE A 95 -0.74 23.15 9.82
CA ILE A 95 0.49 23.50 10.55
C ILE A 95 1.35 24.47 9.76
N THR A 96 1.57 24.21 8.48
CA THR A 96 2.59 24.89 7.67
C THR A 96 2.07 26.11 6.91
N GLY A 97 0.75 26.18 6.67
CA GLY A 97 0.13 27.17 5.80
C GLY A 97 0.28 26.88 4.30
N TYR A 98 1.01 25.83 3.90
CA TYR A 98 1.20 25.48 2.49
C TYR A 98 0.14 24.51 2.01
N HIS A 99 -0.50 24.84 0.88
CA HIS A 99 -1.54 24.00 0.27
C HIS A 99 -1.02 22.59 -0.03
N PRO A 100 -1.84 21.52 0.14
CA PRO A 100 -1.44 20.13 -0.07
C PRO A 100 -0.73 19.85 -1.41
N ASP A 101 -1.17 20.49 -2.51
CA ASP A 101 -0.55 20.33 -3.84
C ASP A 101 0.90 20.84 -3.91
N SER A 102 1.30 21.66 -2.97
CA SER A 102 2.66 22.18 -2.85
C SER A 102 3.53 21.43 -1.87
N LEU A 103 2.96 20.44 -1.18
CA LEU A 103 3.65 19.58 -0.23
C LEU A 103 4.04 18.24 -0.86
N VAL A 104 5.14 17.68 -0.39
CA VAL A 104 5.67 16.37 -0.79
C VAL A 104 5.92 15.53 0.45
N LEU A 105 5.53 14.26 0.39
CA LEU A 105 5.92 13.25 1.38
C LEU A 105 7.24 12.61 0.94
N GLY A 106 8.12 12.42 1.88
CA GLY A 106 9.37 11.69 1.66
C GLY A 106 10.21 11.61 2.94
N ASP A 107 10.85 10.48 3.14
CA ASP A 107 11.79 10.25 4.23
C ASP A 107 11.25 10.65 5.62
N ARG A 108 10.04 10.16 5.95
CA ARG A 108 9.32 10.44 7.22
C ARG A 108 9.05 11.93 7.46
N ARG A 109 9.04 12.74 6.39
CA ARG A 109 8.80 14.19 6.43
C ARG A 109 7.75 14.60 5.41
N ILE A 110 7.16 15.76 5.66
CA ILE A 110 6.31 16.47 4.73
C ILE A 110 6.92 17.85 4.54
N TYR A 111 7.30 18.17 3.32
CA TYR A 111 8.06 19.37 3.02
C TYR A 111 7.53 20.12 1.81
N TYR A 112 7.87 21.40 1.74
CA TYR A 112 7.47 22.26 0.64
C TYR A 112 8.29 21.95 -0.62
N LYS A 113 7.60 21.76 -1.73
CA LYS A 113 8.16 21.32 -3.01
C LYS A 113 9.32 22.19 -3.53
N ARG A 114 9.22 23.53 -3.32
CA ARG A 114 10.20 24.50 -3.82
C ARG A 114 11.35 24.73 -2.85
N ASP A 115 11.18 24.38 -1.59
CA ASP A 115 12.23 24.48 -0.56
C ASP A 115 12.09 23.32 0.44
N PRO A 116 12.83 22.22 0.23
CA PRO A 116 12.77 21.06 1.12
C PRO A 116 13.25 21.30 2.56
N ALA A 117 13.90 22.43 2.84
CA ALA A 117 14.25 22.80 4.20
C ALA A 117 13.01 23.17 5.04
N ILE A 118 11.96 23.66 4.37
CA ILE A 118 10.69 23.99 5.00
C ILE A 118 9.82 22.74 5.04
N GLY A 119 9.44 22.30 6.23
CA GLY A 119 8.57 21.14 6.40
C GLY A 119 8.47 20.70 7.85
N ILE A 120 7.68 19.67 8.05
CA ILE A 120 7.42 19.05 9.35
C ILE A 120 7.71 17.56 9.27
N SER A 121 7.81 16.89 10.41
CA SER A 121 7.89 15.45 10.44
C SER A 121 6.53 14.80 10.10
N TRP A 122 6.57 13.60 9.56
CA TRP A 122 5.38 12.78 9.40
C TRP A 122 4.58 12.64 10.70
N LEU A 123 5.30 12.40 11.81
CA LEU A 123 4.70 12.21 13.12
C LEU A 123 3.95 13.44 13.63
N GLU A 124 4.47 14.65 13.42
CA GLU A 124 3.76 15.90 13.78
C GLU A 124 2.44 16.03 13.03
N ALA A 125 2.44 15.74 11.72
CA ALA A 125 1.22 15.78 10.92
C ALA A 125 0.22 14.71 11.34
N VAL A 126 0.68 13.50 11.69
CA VAL A 126 -0.15 12.42 12.22
C VAL A 126 -0.80 12.82 13.54
N HIS A 127 -0.03 13.34 14.49
CA HIS A 127 -0.56 13.79 15.79
C HIS A 127 -1.59 14.90 15.63
N LYS A 128 -1.35 15.85 14.72
CA LYS A 128 -2.32 16.90 14.41
C LYS A 128 -3.62 16.32 13.83
N ALA A 129 -3.50 15.42 12.84
CA ALA A 129 -4.66 14.75 12.25
C ALA A 129 -5.47 13.97 13.30
N GLN A 130 -4.78 13.27 14.20
CA GLN A 130 -5.43 12.52 15.30
C GLN A 130 -6.07 13.44 16.34
N ALA A 131 -5.45 14.58 16.64
CA ALA A 131 -6.03 15.57 17.55
C ALA A 131 -7.32 16.16 17.01
N ASP A 132 -7.43 16.34 15.70
CA ASP A 132 -8.59 16.93 15.05
C ASP A 132 -9.75 15.94 14.84
N THR A 133 -9.43 14.68 14.54
CA THR A 133 -10.43 13.70 14.07
C THR A 133 -10.53 12.45 14.95
N GLY A 134 -9.69 12.29 15.95
CA GLY A 134 -9.54 11.05 16.72
C GLY A 134 -8.63 10.06 15.98
N SER A 135 -9.03 8.80 15.93
CA SER A 135 -8.24 7.76 15.26
C SER A 135 -8.09 8.05 13.77
N LEU A 136 -6.85 8.04 13.28
CA LEU A 136 -6.55 8.23 11.87
C LEU A 136 -6.67 6.89 11.14
N ILE A 137 -7.84 6.68 10.53
CA ILE A 137 -8.22 5.46 9.82
C ILE A 137 -8.60 5.83 8.38
N SER A 138 -8.28 4.93 7.44
CA SER A 138 -8.75 5.02 6.05
C SER A 138 -9.12 3.64 5.52
N SER A 139 -9.90 3.61 4.46
CA SER A 139 -10.32 2.36 3.84
C SER A 139 -10.27 2.44 2.32
N GLY A 140 -9.95 1.33 1.69
CA GLY A 140 -9.97 1.23 0.25
C GLY A 140 -10.57 -0.10 -0.20
N ALA A 141 -11.31 -0.05 -1.26
CA ALA A 141 -11.86 -1.24 -1.90
C ALA A 141 -11.56 -1.23 -3.40
N TYR A 142 -11.30 -2.40 -3.94
CA TYR A 142 -11.08 -2.56 -5.37
C TYR A 142 -11.94 -3.69 -5.92
N ARG A 143 -12.56 -3.42 -7.04
CA ARG A 143 -13.30 -4.40 -7.85
C ARG A 143 -12.80 -4.30 -9.27
N THR A 144 -12.52 -5.44 -9.90
CA THR A 144 -12.18 -5.45 -11.32
C THR A 144 -13.34 -4.91 -12.16
N PRO A 145 -13.05 -4.10 -13.18
CA PRO A 145 -14.06 -3.75 -14.17
C PRO A 145 -14.69 -5.01 -14.77
N PRO A 146 -15.98 -4.98 -15.15
CA PRO A 146 -16.58 -6.08 -15.89
C PRO A 146 -15.80 -6.29 -17.19
N MET A 147 -15.16 -7.44 -17.32
CA MET A 147 -14.51 -7.86 -18.55
C MET A 147 -15.59 -8.47 -19.45
N GLY A 148 -15.96 -7.74 -20.51
CA GLY A 148 -17.06 -8.12 -21.37
C GLY A 148 -16.83 -9.44 -22.10
N GLY A 149 -17.82 -10.31 -22.07
CA GLY A 149 -17.96 -11.50 -22.89
C GLY A 149 -19.44 -11.85 -22.96
N VAL A 150 -19.95 -12.14 -24.14
CA VAL A 150 -21.36 -12.47 -24.36
C VAL A 150 -21.67 -13.89 -23.89
N HIS A 151 -20.66 -14.73 -23.67
CA HIS A 151 -20.79 -16.13 -23.25
C HIS A 151 -20.04 -16.41 -21.95
N LYS A 152 -20.64 -17.22 -21.09
CA LYS A 152 -19.99 -17.75 -19.87
C LYS A 152 -18.68 -18.45 -20.24
N GLY A 153 -17.56 -17.91 -19.74
CA GLY A 153 -16.24 -18.51 -19.86
C GLY A 153 -15.47 -18.23 -21.14
N ALA A 154 -15.91 -17.33 -22.00
CA ALA A 154 -15.33 -17.15 -23.33
C ALA A 154 -14.66 -15.80 -23.56
N ALA A 155 -13.85 -15.34 -22.64
CA ALA A 155 -12.98 -14.18 -22.88
C ALA A 155 -11.52 -14.63 -23.01
N ALA A 156 -11.21 -15.43 -24.02
CA ALA A 156 -9.84 -15.77 -24.33
C ALA A 156 -9.04 -14.49 -24.61
N GLY A 157 -7.96 -14.30 -23.86
CA GLY A 157 -7.08 -13.12 -23.99
C GLY A 157 -7.47 -11.89 -23.17
N LEU A 158 -8.53 -11.94 -22.38
CA LEU A 158 -8.90 -10.84 -21.46
C LEU A 158 -8.55 -11.19 -20.03
N ALA A 159 -7.40 -10.74 -19.57
CA ALA A 159 -7.00 -10.82 -18.17
C ALA A 159 -6.89 -9.40 -17.57
N PRO A 160 -7.50 -9.14 -16.41
CA PRO A 160 -7.37 -7.84 -15.74
C PRO A 160 -5.99 -7.66 -15.08
N ALA A 161 -5.23 -8.74 -14.94
CA ALA A 161 -3.92 -8.77 -14.30
C ALA A 161 -2.89 -9.43 -15.22
N TYR A 162 -1.68 -8.87 -15.22
CA TYR A 162 -0.51 -9.40 -15.89
C TYR A 162 0.56 -9.73 -14.84
N SER A 163 1.28 -10.84 -15.03
CA SER A 163 2.41 -11.21 -14.18
C SER A 163 3.71 -10.72 -14.83
N PHE A 164 4.49 -10.00 -14.06
CA PHE A 164 5.82 -9.56 -14.44
C PHE A 164 6.85 -10.28 -13.58
N SER A 165 7.96 -10.69 -14.18
CA SER A 165 9.07 -11.30 -13.44
C SER A 165 10.40 -10.81 -13.99
N ALA A 166 11.39 -10.72 -13.09
CA ALA A 166 12.77 -10.45 -13.44
C ALA A 166 13.66 -11.47 -12.72
N TYR A 167 14.62 -12.00 -13.45
CA TYR A 167 15.58 -12.97 -12.91
C TYR A 167 16.99 -12.45 -13.14
N VAL A 168 17.82 -12.57 -12.11
CA VAL A 168 19.27 -12.31 -12.20
C VAL A 168 19.98 -13.61 -11.86
N ALA A 169 20.82 -14.09 -12.76
CA ALA A 169 21.66 -15.23 -12.52
C ALA A 169 23.14 -14.80 -12.52
N ALA A 170 23.86 -15.21 -11.46
CA ALA A 170 25.30 -15.05 -11.38
C ALA A 170 25.93 -16.44 -11.26
N SER A 171 26.90 -16.74 -12.11
CA SER A 171 27.68 -17.98 -12.05
C SER A 171 29.17 -17.67 -11.90
N SER A 172 29.86 -18.40 -11.03
CA SER A 172 31.31 -18.40 -10.93
C SER A 172 31.85 -19.79 -11.29
N VAL A 173 32.83 -19.83 -12.20
CA VAL A 173 33.54 -21.06 -12.54
C VAL A 173 34.89 -21.03 -11.84
N PHE A 174 35.10 -21.97 -10.91
CA PHE A 174 36.41 -22.20 -10.32
C PHE A 174 37.15 -23.20 -11.17
N THR A 175 38.17 -22.76 -11.86
CA THR A 175 39.13 -23.66 -12.51
C THR A 175 40.17 -24.02 -11.47
N SER A 176 40.08 -25.19 -10.86
CA SER A 176 41.19 -25.76 -10.09
C SER A 176 42.27 -26.22 -11.07
N LEU A 177 43.35 -25.46 -11.17
CA LEU A 177 44.58 -25.96 -11.73
C LEU A 177 45.15 -26.98 -10.75
N ILE A 178 45.00 -28.28 -11.09
CA ILE A 178 45.75 -29.33 -10.44
C ILE A 178 47.12 -29.35 -11.12
N PHE A 179 48.15 -28.99 -10.40
CA PHE A 179 49.54 -29.25 -10.74
C PHE A 179 50.01 -30.51 -10.07
#